data_6b14fc923b58a3acb3b6d4630f54ed07
#
_entry.id   6b14fc923b58a3acb3b6d4630f54ed07
#
_cell.length_a   1.000
_cell.length_b   1.000
_cell.length_c   1.000
_cell.angle_alpha   90.00
_cell.angle_beta   90.00
_cell.angle_gamma   90.00
#
_symmetry.space_group_name_H-M   'P 1'
#
loop_
_entity.id
_entity.type
_entity.pdbx_description
1 polymer ?
#
loop_
_entity_poly.entity_id
_entity_poly.type
_entity_poly.pdbx_seq_one_letter_code
_entity_poly.pdbx_strand_id
1 'polypeptide(L)' 'RDDVESRGLGDVYKRQAYAAEYGFILRYPKGKQDVTGIIFEPWHFRYVGVEIATYIMENNLTLEEYLGVA' A
#
# COMPACT_ATOMS: atom_id res chain seq x y z
N ARG A 1 -4.79 2.90 -23.41
CA ARG A 1 -4.98 1.53 -23.58
C ARG A 1 -5.03 0.75 -22.32
N ASP A 2 -5.87 -0.21 -22.36
CA ASP A 2 -6.13 -1.03 -21.19
C ASP A 2 -4.89 -1.74 -20.68
N ASP A 3 -4.08 -2.21 -21.60
CA ASP A 3 -2.89 -2.97 -21.21
C ASP A 3 -1.94 -2.14 -20.37
N VAL A 4 -1.78 -0.88 -20.75
CA VAL A 4 -0.87 -0.01 -20.02
C VAL A 4 -1.39 0.23 -18.61
N GLU A 5 -2.68 0.52 -18.50
CA GLU A 5 -3.28 0.74 -17.19
C GLU A 5 -3.23 -0.51 -16.33
N SER A 6 -3.54 -1.65 -16.94
CA SER A 6 -3.53 -2.92 -16.20
C SER A 6 -2.13 -3.23 -15.70
N ARG A 7 -1.13 -3.02 -16.54
CA ARG A 7 0.25 -3.25 -16.12
C ARG A 7 0.67 -2.30 -15.04
N GLY A 8 0.26 -1.03 -15.12
CA GLY A 8 0.56 -0.07 -14.09
C GLY A 8 0.01 -0.49 -12.74
N LEU A 9 -1.25 -0.93 -12.73
CA LEU A 9 -1.88 -1.41 -11.50
C LEU A 9 -1.20 -2.68 -11.01
N GLY A 10 -0.85 -3.59 -11.93
CA GLY A 10 -0.14 -4.80 -11.56
C GLY A 10 1.22 -4.51 -10.98
N ASP A 11 1.93 -3.52 -11.55
CA ASP A 11 3.24 -3.14 -11.03
C ASP A 11 3.15 -2.57 -9.64
N VAL A 12 2.15 -1.74 -9.37
CA VAL A 12 1.95 -1.18 -8.03
C VAL A 12 1.68 -2.31 -7.04
N TYR A 13 0.81 -3.24 -7.43
CA TYR A 13 0.46 -4.36 -6.56
C TYR A 13 1.67 -5.24 -6.28
N LYS A 14 2.46 -5.53 -7.33
CA LYS A 14 3.66 -6.34 -7.17
C LYS A 14 4.68 -5.65 -6.28
N ARG A 15 4.82 -4.35 -6.42
CA ARG A 15 5.75 -3.59 -5.57
C ARG A 15 5.31 -3.61 -4.12
N GLN A 16 4.00 -3.55 -3.87
CA GLN A 16 3.50 -3.65 -2.50
C GLN A 16 3.82 -5.01 -1.90
N ALA A 17 3.60 -6.08 -2.64
CA ALA A 17 3.89 -7.42 -2.16
C ALA A 17 5.38 -7.60 -1.90
N TYR A 18 6.21 -7.12 -2.81
CA TYR A 18 7.65 -7.19 -2.67
C TYR A 18 8.12 -6.39 -1.47
N ALA A 19 7.59 -5.18 -1.32
CA ALA A 19 7.97 -4.31 -0.20
C ALA A 19 7.60 -4.93 1.14
N ALA A 20 6.46 -5.62 1.21
CA ALA A 20 6.01 -6.25 2.44
C ALA A 20 6.97 -7.33 2.89
N GLU A 21 7.63 -8.02 1.94
CA GLU A 21 8.61 -9.03 2.28
C GLU A 21 9.78 -8.46 3.06
N TYR A 22 10.02 -7.16 2.92
CA TYR A 22 11.11 -6.48 3.61
C TYR A 22 10.60 -5.57 4.73
N GLY A 23 9.31 -5.64 5.02
CA GLY A 23 8.74 -4.91 6.15
C GLY A 23 8.23 -3.53 5.81
N PHE A 24 8.07 -3.22 4.54
CA PHE A 24 7.60 -1.90 4.09
C PHE A 24 6.18 -1.96 3.57
N ILE A 25 5.43 -0.89 3.82
CA ILE A 25 4.09 -0.71 3.25
C ILE A 25 4.09 0.53 2.38
N LEU A 26 3.15 0.55 1.42
CA LEU A 26 2.86 1.76 0.67
C LEU A 26 2.06 2.67 1.60
N ARG A 27 2.66 3.82 1.96
CA ARG A 27 2.09 4.66 3.03
C ARG A 27 0.74 5.26 2.66
N TYR A 28 0.59 5.69 1.41
CA TYR A 28 -0.64 6.32 0.92
C TYR A 28 -1.15 5.57 -0.29
N PRO A 29 -1.86 4.45 -0.06
CA PRO A 29 -2.25 3.58 -1.15
C PRO A 29 -3.43 4.12 -1.95
N LYS A 30 -3.61 3.55 -3.14
CA LYS A 30 -4.66 3.96 -4.04
C LYS A 30 -6.03 3.66 -3.43
N GLY A 31 -6.95 4.61 -3.60
CA GLY A 31 -8.32 4.43 -3.14
C GLY A 31 -8.54 4.68 -1.67
N LYS A 32 -7.55 5.21 -0.97
CA LYS A 32 -7.65 5.41 0.48
C LYS A 32 -7.50 6.88 0.88
N GLN A 33 -7.70 7.79 -0.07
CA GLN A 33 -7.51 9.21 0.22
C GLN A 33 -8.47 9.72 1.29
N ASP A 34 -9.67 9.16 1.36
CA ASP A 34 -10.64 9.55 2.38
C ASP A 34 -10.21 9.09 3.78
N VAL A 35 -9.35 8.10 3.87
CA VAL A 35 -8.82 7.62 5.15
C VAL A 35 -7.56 8.38 5.54
N THR A 36 -6.61 8.50 4.62
CA THR A 36 -5.31 9.08 4.92
C THR A 36 -5.26 10.59 4.79
N GLY A 37 -6.18 11.17 4.00
CA GLY A 37 -6.14 12.59 3.67
C GLY A 37 -5.12 12.93 2.61
N ILE A 38 -4.40 11.93 2.08
CA ILE A 38 -3.32 12.13 1.11
C ILE A 38 -3.65 11.35 -0.15
N ILE A 39 -3.39 11.95 -1.31
CA ILE A 39 -3.60 11.27 -2.58
C ILE A 39 -2.62 10.09 -2.68
N PHE A 40 -2.93 9.18 -3.60
CA PHE A 40 -2.10 8.02 -3.86
C PHE A 40 -0.65 8.44 -4.19
N GLU A 41 0.30 7.85 -3.46
CA GLU A 41 1.73 8.11 -3.68
C GLU A 41 2.47 6.80 -3.87
N PRO A 42 2.68 6.36 -5.12
CA PRO A 42 3.31 5.06 -5.37
C PRO A 42 4.79 5.00 -4.98
N TRP A 43 5.37 6.12 -4.57
CA TRP A 43 6.79 6.19 -4.20
C TRP A 43 7.03 6.23 -2.69
N HIS A 44 5.98 6.32 -1.87
CA HIS A 44 6.14 6.58 -0.45
C HIS A 44 5.94 5.29 0.35
N PHE A 45 7.03 4.68 0.78
CA PHE A 45 6.99 3.47 1.58
C PHE A 45 7.40 3.76 3.01
N ARG A 46 6.81 3.03 3.94
CA ARG A 46 7.10 3.16 5.35
C ARG A 46 7.48 1.81 5.92
N TYR A 47 8.57 1.74 6.67
CA TYR A 47 8.95 0.51 7.34
C TYR A 47 8.08 0.29 8.59
N VAL A 48 7.47 -0.89 8.69
CA VAL A 48 6.65 -1.25 9.85
C VAL A 48 6.98 -2.66 10.35
N GLY A 49 7.93 -3.34 9.71
CA GLY A 49 8.25 -4.72 10.03
C GLY A 49 7.50 -5.70 9.15
N VAL A 50 8.10 -6.87 8.94
CA VAL A 50 7.58 -7.83 7.96
C VAL A 50 6.18 -8.33 8.34
N GLU A 51 5.97 -8.64 9.60
CA GLU A 51 4.72 -9.20 10.05
C GLU A 51 3.56 -8.23 9.85
N ILE A 52 3.76 -6.98 10.29
CA ILE A 52 2.73 -5.96 10.16
C ILE A 52 2.53 -5.57 8.71
N ALA A 53 3.63 -5.46 7.96
CA ALA A 53 3.54 -5.09 6.55
C ALA A 53 2.74 -6.12 5.76
N THR A 54 2.98 -7.40 6.02
CA THR A 54 2.27 -8.48 5.35
C THR A 54 0.78 -8.45 5.69
N TYR A 55 0.46 -8.25 6.95
CA TYR A 55 -0.93 -8.16 7.37
C TYR A 55 -1.64 -6.98 6.71
N ILE A 56 -1.00 -5.82 6.71
CA ILE A 56 -1.58 -4.62 6.09
C ILE A 56 -1.80 -4.84 4.60
N MET A 57 -0.81 -5.40 3.91
CA MET A 57 -0.90 -5.62 2.48
C MET A 57 -2.00 -6.63 2.14
N GLU A 58 -2.06 -7.75 2.88
CA GLU A 58 -3.01 -8.81 2.58
C GLU A 58 -4.45 -8.40 2.85
N ASN A 59 -4.65 -7.48 3.80
CA ASN A 59 -5.99 -7.03 4.15
C ASN A 59 -6.34 -5.68 3.54
N ASN A 60 -5.49 -5.18 2.66
CA ASN A 60 -5.71 -3.92 1.95
C ASN A 60 -6.01 -2.76 2.91
N LEU A 61 -5.17 -2.62 3.92
CA LEU A 61 -5.35 -1.59 4.94
C LEU A 61 -4.40 -0.42 4.72
N THR A 62 -4.76 0.72 5.32
CA THR A 62 -3.79 1.80 5.53
C THR A 62 -3.17 1.61 6.91
N LEU A 63 -2.09 2.34 7.17
CA LEU A 63 -1.51 2.36 8.51
C LEU A 63 -2.52 2.87 9.52
N GLU A 64 -3.29 3.88 9.15
CA GLU A 64 -4.33 4.44 10.01
C GLU A 64 -5.36 3.38 10.39
N GLU A 65 -5.80 2.61 9.40
CA GLU A 65 -6.79 1.55 9.67
C GLU A 65 -6.20 0.46 10.56
N TYR A 66 -4.95 0.12 10.32
CA TYR A 66 -4.28 -0.87 11.15
C TYR A 66 -4.17 -0.42 12.60
N LEU A 67 -3.87 0.86 12.80
CA LEU A 67 -3.72 1.42 14.15
C LEU A 67 -5.05 1.72 14.81
N GLY A 68 -6.15 1.66 14.06
CA GLY A 68 -7.47 1.91 14.60
C GLY A 68 -7.78 3.37 14.83
N VAL A 69 -7.13 4.27 14.09
CA VAL A 69 -7.35 5.71 14.24
C VAL A 69 -8.10 6.31 13.06
N ALA A 70 -8.63 5.49 12.18
CA ALA A 70 -9.37 5.97 11.00
C ALA A 70 -10.82 5.54 11.09
#